data_1e1694622812dd0e0b2b91450d726c66
#
_entry.id   1e1694622812dd0e0b2b91450d726c66
#
_cell.length_a   1.000
_cell.length_b   1.000
_cell.length_c   1.000
_cell.angle_alpha   90.00
_cell.angle_beta   90.00
_cell.angle_gamma   90.00
#
_symmetry.space_group_name_H-M   'P 1'
#
loop_
_entity.id
_entity.type
_entity.pdbx_description
1 polymer ?
#
loop_
_entity_poly.entity_id
_entity_poly.type
_entity_poly.pdbx_seq_one_letter_code
_entity_poly.pdbx_strand_id
1 'polypeptide(L)'
;MESSYKKTKYIFVTGGVVSGLSKGITAASLGRLLKARGLKVASQKLDPYINVDPGTMSPYQHGEVYVTEDGAETDLDLGHYERFIDEDLNKYSNLTTGKVYWNVLNKERRGEYLGETVQVIPHITNEIKEFIYSVGKKSNADIVITEIGGTTGDIESQPFLEAIRQVGLEVGKENSLYIHVTLVPFLRGSDEHKTKPTQHSVKELQGMGISPDIIVLRCDEPLEDNIFKKIALFCNVKPDCVIENMTIPVLYEAPIMLEKNHFSDIVCRELGIYTGEPELTDWNEMLDRIKNRNKKVTIGLVGKYVQLHDAYLSVAEALRHAGYVYGARVQIKWIDSETVNDKNAAETLAGCDGILVPGGFGNRGIEGMISTARYARTHNVPYLGICLGMQIAVIEFARSVLGLNDANSGEFDENSNHKVIDFMPDQSNEMNKGGTMRLGAYPCKIAAGTKMAECYKAEEIKERHRHRYEFNNDYRDDMTAKGLVISGTSPDNHIVETVEIPENDFYVGVQFHPEFKSRPNKAHPLFMGLVRAGLDKQTRNS
;
A
#
# COMPACT_ATOMS: atom_id res chain seq x y z
N MET A 1 -7.69 33.40 -28.82
CA MET A 1 -7.18 33.23 -27.42
C MET A 1 -6.90 31.76 -27.24
N GLU A 2 -5.68 31.31 -27.54
CA GLU A 2 -5.21 29.99 -27.17
C GLU A 2 -5.09 29.97 -25.65
N SER A 3 -5.95 29.19 -25.00
CA SER A 3 -5.82 28.94 -23.58
C SER A 3 -4.49 28.20 -23.41
N SER A 4 -3.56 28.78 -22.67
CA SER A 4 -2.34 28.14 -22.25
C SER A 4 -2.70 27.02 -21.27
N TYR A 5 -3.22 25.90 -21.77
CA TYR A 5 -3.29 24.67 -21.00
C TYR A 5 -1.85 24.26 -20.73
N LYS A 6 -1.44 24.34 -19.48
CA LYS A 6 -0.17 23.77 -19.02
C LYS A 6 -0.20 22.30 -19.44
N LYS A 7 0.69 21.92 -20.35
CA LYS A 7 0.65 20.60 -20.96
C LYS A 7 1.26 19.60 -19.98
N THR A 8 0.46 18.70 -19.45
CA THR A 8 0.91 17.61 -18.56
C THR A 8 2.00 16.79 -19.25
N LYS A 9 3.08 16.46 -18.52
CA LYS A 9 4.15 15.58 -18.97
C LYS A 9 3.88 14.16 -18.51
N TYR A 10 4.21 13.16 -19.31
CA TYR A 10 3.98 11.75 -19.04
C TYR A 10 5.30 10.99 -18.94
N ILE A 11 5.52 10.32 -17.82
CA ILE A 11 6.68 9.47 -17.58
C ILE A 11 6.20 8.03 -17.49
N PHE A 12 6.73 7.15 -18.32
CA PHE A 12 6.40 5.74 -18.34
C PHE A 12 7.55 4.93 -17.76
N VAL A 13 7.29 4.16 -16.69
CA VAL A 13 8.28 3.31 -16.04
C VAL A 13 7.99 1.86 -16.42
N THR A 14 8.86 1.29 -17.25
CA THR A 14 8.81 -0.11 -17.68
C THR A 14 9.90 -0.91 -17.00
N GLY A 15 9.84 -2.23 -17.03
CA GLY A 15 10.91 -3.06 -16.49
C GLY A 15 11.09 -4.35 -17.27
N GLY A 16 12.29 -4.89 -17.18
CA GLY A 16 12.64 -6.12 -17.88
C GLY A 16 13.62 -6.98 -17.10
N VAL A 17 13.95 -8.13 -17.66
CA VAL A 17 14.79 -9.20 -17.11
C VAL A 17 14.04 -10.10 -16.13
N VAL A 18 13.59 -9.58 -14.98
CA VAL A 18 12.83 -10.32 -13.96
C VAL A 18 11.80 -9.41 -13.27
N SER A 19 10.82 -10.02 -12.61
CA SER A 19 9.92 -9.31 -11.68
C SER A 19 10.66 -8.89 -10.40
N GLY A 20 10.08 -7.99 -9.60
CA GLY A 20 10.67 -7.60 -8.31
C GLY A 20 11.88 -6.65 -8.40
N LEU A 21 12.11 -5.99 -9.55
CA LEU A 21 13.20 -5.02 -9.74
C LEU A 21 12.96 -3.67 -9.06
N SER A 22 11.96 -3.56 -8.20
CA SER A 22 11.63 -2.31 -7.52
C SER A 22 11.26 -1.16 -8.48
N LYS A 23 10.52 -1.46 -9.58
CA LYS A 23 9.94 -0.43 -10.46
C LYS A 23 9.11 0.57 -9.66
N GLY A 24 8.22 0.07 -8.80
CA GLY A 24 7.37 0.88 -7.93
C GLY A 24 8.16 1.82 -7.04
N ILE A 25 9.24 1.34 -6.43
CA ILE A 25 10.12 2.17 -5.61
C ILE A 25 10.86 3.22 -6.43
N THR A 26 11.29 2.87 -7.65
CA THR A 26 11.91 3.83 -8.57
C THR A 26 10.93 4.93 -8.97
N ALA A 27 9.69 4.54 -9.34
CA ALA A 27 8.61 5.47 -9.68
C ALA A 27 8.22 6.37 -8.49
N ALA A 28 8.06 5.77 -7.30
CA ALA A 28 7.73 6.49 -6.06
C ALA A 28 8.84 7.47 -5.65
N SER A 29 10.11 7.05 -5.76
CA SER A 29 11.28 7.90 -5.48
C SER A 29 11.34 9.09 -6.43
N LEU A 30 11.14 8.85 -7.73
CA LEU A 30 11.07 9.93 -8.72
C LEU A 30 9.91 10.89 -8.40
N GLY A 31 8.74 10.36 -8.06
CA GLY A 31 7.58 11.16 -7.66
C GLY A 31 7.90 12.05 -6.46
N ARG A 32 8.58 11.52 -5.44
CA ARG A 32 9.06 12.30 -4.29
C ARG A 32 10.01 13.41 -4.70
N LEU A 33 11.00 13.11 -5.54
CA LEU A 33 11.99 14.08 -6.00
C LEU A 33 11.35 15.22 -6.80
N LEU A 34 10.44 14.87 -7.73
CA LEU A 34 9.74 15.87 -8.53
C LEU A 34 8.78 16.73 -7.70
N LYS A 35 8.12 16.14 -6.70
CA LYS A 35 7.32 16.91 -5.72
C LYS A 35 8.19 17.85 -4.91
N ALA A 36 9.38 17.41 -4.49
CA ALA A 36 10.35 18.24 -3.78
C ALA A 36 10.88 19.43 -4.62
N ARG A 37 10.75 19.36 -5.94
CA ARG A 37 11.00 20.48 -6.88
C ARG A 37 9.80 21.40 -7.08
N GLY A 38 8.71 21.20 -6.34
CA GLY A 38 7.49 22.00 -6.40
C GLY A 38 6.52 21.63 -7.51
N LEU A 39 6.70 20.46 -8.17
CA LEU A 39 5.81 19.96 -9.22
C LEU A 39 4.64 19.17 -8.62
N LYS A 40 3.47 19.28 -9.23
CA LYS A 40 2.32 18.43 -8.93
C LYS A 40 2.47 17.11 -9.66
N VAL A 41 2.62 16.01 -8.90
CA VAL A 41 2.84 14.67 -9.43
C VAL A 41 1.60 13.82 -9.19
N ALA A 42 1.14 13.11 -10.21
CA ALA A 42 0.17 12.03 -10.07
C ALA A 42 0.82 10.70 -10.47
N SER A 43 0.49 9.63 -9.76
CA SER A 43 1.02 8.29 -10.01
C SER A 43 -0.07 7.32 -10.41
N GLN A 44 0.27 6.44 -11.34
CA GLN A 44 -0.59 5.35 -11.83
C GLN A 44 0.20 4.05 -11.92
N LYS A 45 -0.52 2.94 -11.73
CA LYS A 45 -0.05 1.59 -12.04
C LYS A 45 -1.00 0.89 -13.01
N LEU A 46 -0.44 0.27 -14.04
CA LEU A 46 -1.15 -0.57 -15.00
C LEU A 46 -0.74 -2.02 -14.79
N ASP A 47 -1.67 -2.86 -14.34
CA ASP A 47 -1.41 -4.26 -13.99
C ASP A 47 -1.93 -5.21 -15.07
N PRO A 48 -1.08 -6.13 -15.59
CA PRO A 48 -1.44 -6.95 -16.74
C PRO A 48 -2.30 -8.17 -16.43
N TYR A 49 -2.73 -8.39 -15.17
CA TYR A 49 -3.59 -9.53 -14.85
C TYR A 49 -5.06 -9.29 -15.24
N ILE A 50 -5.81 -10.41 -15.43
CA ILE A 50 -7.20 -10.43 -15.91
C ILE A 50 -8.23 -10.16 -14.80
N ASN A 51 -7.84 -10.14 -13.54
CA ASN A 51 -8.75 -9.74 -12.46
C ASN A 51 -9.21 -8.30 -12.67
N VAL A 52 -10.49 -8.01 -12.42
CA VAL A 52 -11.04 -6.65 -12.53
C VAL A 52 -10.37 -5.71 -11.52
N ASP A 53 -10.13 -6.23 -10.32
CA ASP A 53 -9.36 -5.62 -9.25
C ASP A 53 -8.75 -6.74 -8.38
N PRO A 54 -7.82 -6.42 -7.45
CA PRO A 54 -7.22 -7.42 -6.57
C PRO A 54 -8.10 -7.83 -5.38
N GLY A 55 -9.30 -7.28 -5.21
CA GLY A 55 -10.15 -7.47 -4.04
C GLY A 55 -10.54 -8.92 -3.74
N THR A 56 -10.59 -9.78 -4.77
CA THR A 56 -10.88 -11.21 -4.64
C THR A 56 -9.63 -12.10 -4.68
N MET A 57 -8.44 -11.51 -4.83
CA MET A 57 -7.20 -12.27 -4.91
C MET A 57 -6.73 -12.72 -3.53
N SER A 58 -6.04 -13.87 -3.48
CA SER A 58 -5.44 -14.34 -2.24
C SER A 58 -4.24 -13.46 -1.85
N PRO A 59 -4.15 -13.00 -0.59
CA PRO A 59 -2.98 -12.26 -0.12
C PRO A 59 -1.66 -13.03 -0.24
N TYR A 60 -1.70 -14.37 -0.25
CA TYR A 60 -0.52 -15.21 -0.49
C TYR A 60 0.02 -15.13 -1.91
N GLN A 61 -0.80 -14.75 -2.88
CA GLN A 61 -0.39 -14.64 -4.28
C GLN A 61 -0.05 -13.22 -4.70
N HIS A 62 -0.74 -12.24 -4.10
CA HIS A 62 -0.70 -10.86 -4.58
C HIS A 62 -0.13 -9.87 -3.53
N GLY A 63 0.02 -10.27 -2.28
CA GLY A 63 0.29 -9.37 -1.18
C GLY A 63 -0.98 -8.69 -0.66
N GLU A 64 -0.83 -7.56 0.03
CA GLU A 64 -1.98 -6.82 0.54
C GLU A 64 -2.81 -6.19 -0.59
N VAL A 65 -4.11 -6.10 -0.36
CA VAL A 65 -5.02 -5.26 -1.18
C VAL A 65 -5.01 -3.86 -0.57
N TYR A 66 -4.49 -2.91 -1.31
CA TYR A 66 -4.42 -1.51 -0.88
C TYR A 66 -5.71 -0.77 -1.27
N VAL A 67 -6.32 -0.05 -0.32
CA VAL A 67 -7.57 0.69 -0.57
C VAL A 67 -7.29 2.18 -0.63
N THR A 68 -7.72 2.82 -1.73
CA THR A 68 -7.59 4.27 -1.93
C THR A 68 -8.61 5.07 -1.12
N GLU A 69 -8.44 6.38 -1.08
CA GLU A 69 -9.35 7.29 -0.36
C GLU A 69 -10.79 7.20 -0.85
N ASP A 70 -11.00 7.01 -2.16
CA ASP A 70 -12.31 6.88 -2.79
C ASP A 70 -12.81 5.42 -2.95
N GLY A 71 -12.15 4.46 -2.29
CA GLY A 71 -12.62 3.08 -2.14
C GLY A 71 -12.24 2.12 -3.28
N ALA A 72 -11.27 2.43 -4.10
CA ALA A 72 -10.75 1.45 -5.05
C ALA A 72 -9.86 0.43 -4.35
N GLU A 73 -10.08 -0.85 -4.61
CA GLU A 73 -9.18 -1.95 -4.25
C GLU A 73 -8.07 -2.03 -5.29
N THR A 74 -6.82 -1.98 -4.86
CA THR A 74 -5.67 -1.77 -5.75
C THR A 74 -4.47 -2.59 -5.34
N ASP A 75 -3.45 -2.59 -6.20
CA ASP A 75 -2.16 -3.20 -5.95
C ASP A 75 -1.39 -2.52 -4.79
N LEU A 76 -0.55 -3.28 -4.10
CA LEU A 76 0.25 -2.82 -2.96
C LEU A 76 1.25 -1.69 -3.30
N ASP A 77 1.67 -1.57 -4.56
CA ASP A 77 2.59 -0.52 -4.99
C ASP A 77 2.00 0.89 -4.83
N LEU A 78 0.66 1.01 -4.84
CA LEU A 78 0.02 2.29 -4.57
C LEU A 78 0.33 2.79 -3.15
N GLY A 79 0.48 1.87 -2.20
CA GLY A 79 0.97 2.19 -0.86
C GLY A 79 2.38 2.79 -0.88
N HIS A 80 3.28 2.30 -1.73
CA HIS A 80 4.60 2.91 -1.91
C HIS A 80 4.49 4.32 -2.47
N TYR A 81 3.65 4.54 -3.50
CA TYR A 81 3.47 5.88 -4.05
C TYR A 81 2.96 6.86 -2.99
N GLU A 82 1.93 6.51 -2.23
CA GLU A 82 1.40 7.36 -1.17
C GLU A 82 2.42 7.64 -0.06
N ARG A 83 3.19 6.63 0.36
CA ARG A 83 4.22 6.79 1.41
C ARG A 83 5.38 7.68 0.98
N PHE A 84 5.80 7.63 -0.28
CA PHE A 84 6.91 8.45 -0.79
C PHE A 84 6.47 9.85 -1.20
N ILE A 85 5.36 9.95 -1.94
CA ILE A 85 4.90 11.21 -2.52
C ILE A 85 4.10 12.04 -1.52
N ASP A 86 3.51 11.38 -0.49
CA ASP A 86 2.61 12.01 0.50
C ASP A 86 1.42 12.70 -0.18
N GLU A 87 0.72 11.94 -1.02
CA GLU A 87 -0.54 12.30 -1.68
C GLU A 87 -1.49 11.12 -1.63
N ASP A 88 -2.76 11.36 -1.33
CA ASP A 88 -3.78 10.32 -1.37
C ASP A 88 -4.15 9.98 -2.81
N LEU A 89 -4.08 8.71 -3.17
CA LEU A 89 -4.43 8.20 -4.49
C LEU A 89 -5.93 7.88 -4.59
N ASN A 90 -6.38 7.64 -5.81
CA ASN A 90 -7.78 7.41 -6.12
C ASN A 90 -7.96 6.33 -7.21
N LYS A 91 -9.20 6.03 -7.57
CA LYS A 91 -9.55 5.00 -8.57
C LYS A 91 -8.94 5.17 -9.96
N TYR A 92 -8.39 6.35 -10.26
CA TYR A 92 -7.66 6.59 -11.52
C TYR A 92 -6.17 6.28 -11.40
N SER A 93 -5.73 5.79 -10.24
CA SER A 93 -4.33 5.46 -9.99
C SER A 93 -3.99 3.99 -10.26
N ASN A 94 -5.00 3.11 -10.47
CA ASN A 94 -4.76 1.70 -10.79
C ASN A 94 -5.73 1.19 -11.87
N LEU A 95 -5.17 0.54 -12.89
CA LEU A 95 -5.91 -0.08 -13.99
C LEU A 95 -5.39 -1.49 -14.22
N THR A 96 -6.31 -2.46 -14.27
CA THR A 96 -6.00 -3.85 -14.62
C THR A 96 -6.42 -4.16 -16.04
N THR A 97 -5.82 -5.17 -16.66
CA THR A 97 -6.29 -5.70 -17.94
C THR A 97 -7.76 -6.10 -17.87
N GLY A 98 -8.16 -6.78 -16.79
CA GLY A 98 -9.56 -7.19 -16.59
C GLY A 98 -10.52 -6.03 -16.61
N LYS A 99 -10.20 -4.93 -15.94
CA LYS A 99 -11.04 -3.71 -15.95
C LYS A 99 -11.14 -3.07 -17.33
N VAL A 100 -10.03 -3.04 -18.08
CA VAL A 100 -10.03 -2.53 -19.46
C VAL A 100 -10.97 -3.35 -20.34
N TYR A 101 -10.81 -4.69 -20.36
CA TYR A 101 -11.66 -5.57 -21.16
C TYR A 101 -13.12 -5.51 -20.70
N TRP A 102 -13.38 -5.48 -19.39
CA TRP A 102 -14.73 -5.34 -18.86
C TRP A 102 -15.43 -4.07 -19.37
N ASN A 103 -14.72 -2.94 -19.38
CA ASN A 103 -15.26 -1.68 -19.88
C ASN A 103 -15.55 -1.74 -21.38
N VAL A 104 -14.61 -2.24 -22.19
CA VAL A 104 -14.75 -2.33 -23.64
C VAL A 104 -15.87 -3.29 -24.02
N LEU A 105 -15.96 -4.48 -23.39
CA LEU A 105 -17.05 -5.43 -23.64
C LEU A 105 -18.42 -4.87 -23.25
N ASN A 106 -18.51 -4.14 -22.13
CA ASN A 106 -19.77 -3.48 -21.76
C ASN A 106 -20.17 -2.38 -22.75
N LYS A 107 -19.22 -1.57 -23.26
CA LYS A 107 -19.46 -0.58 -24.32
C LYS A 107 -19.94 -1.28 -25.60
N GLU A 108 -19.33 -2.39 -25.99
CA GLU A 108 -19.75 -3.18 -27.14
C GLU A 108 -21.18 -3.70 -26.97
N ARG A 109 -21.52 -4.30 -25.84
CA ARG A 109 -22.87 -4.82 -25.54
C ARG A 109 -23.95 -3.74 -25.52
N ARG A 110 -23.58 -2.49 -25.20
CA ARG A 110 -24.49 -1.33 -25.30
C ARG A 110 -24.56 -0.70 -26.69
N GLY A 111 -23.80 -1.22 -27.66
CA GLY A 111 -23.79 -0.72 -29.05
C GLY A 111 -23.03 0.59 -29.25
N GLU A 112 -22.16 0.98 -28.32
CA GLU A 112 -21.44 2.26 -28.39
C GLU A 112 -20.43 2.33 -29.54
N TYR A 113 -20.02 1.18 -30.09
CA TYR A 113 -19.13 1.12 -31.27
C TYR A 113 -19.86 1.08 -32.61
N LEU A 114 -21.17 1.29 -32.64
CA LEU A 114 -21.98 1.49 -33.85
C LEU A 114 -21.80 0.40 -34.92
N GLY A 115 -21.52 -0.84 -34.53
CA GLY A 115 -21.35 -1.98 -35.46
C GLY A 115 -19.91 -2.19 -35.95
N GLU A 116 -18.93 -1.41 -35.47
CA GLU A 116 -17.52 -1.64 -35.77
C GLU A 116 -17.02 -2.97 -35.19
N THR A 117 -16.02 -3.58 -35.85
CA THR A 117 -15.29 -4.72 -35.30
C THR A 117 -14.40 -4.24 -34.19
N VAL A 118 -14.69 -4.66 -32.95
CA VAL A 118 -13.90 -4.28 -31.76
C VAL A 118 -12.61 -5.11 -31.70
N GLN A 119 -11.47 -4.44 -31.63
CA GLN A 119 -10.13 -5.04 -31.69
C GLN A 119 -9.25 -4.50 -30.55
N VAL A 120 -8.10 -5.15 -30.31
CA VAL A 120 -7.11 -4.65 -29.32
C VAL A 120 -6.65 -3.25 -29.70
N ILE A 121 -6.31 -3.05 -30.97
CA ILE A 121 -6.02 -1.73 -31.55
C ILE A 121 -7.18 -1.39 -32.51
N PRO A 122 -7.90 -0.30 -32.32
CA PRO A 122 -7.64 0.79 -31.37
C PRO A 122 -8.44 0.72 -30.06
N HIS A 123 -9.38 -0.20 -29.88
CA HIS A 123 -10.40 -0.08 -28.82
C HIS A 123 -9.84 -0.30 -27.42
N ILE A 124 -9.07 -1.38 -27.19
CA ILE A 124 -8.41 -1.65 -25.90
C ILE A 124 -7.35 -0.57 -25.64
N THR A 125 -6.52 -0.23 -26.62
CA THR A 125 -5.48 0.79 -26.45
C THR A 125 -6.07 2.17 -26.19
N ASN A 126 -7.19 2.54 -26.80
CA ASN A 126 -7.87 3.81 -26.53
C ASN A 126 -8.42 3.86 -25.09
N GLU A 127 -9.00 2.76 -24.57
CA GLU A 127 -9.47 2.69 -23.19
C GLU A 127 -8.32 2.90 -22.19
N ILE A 128 -7.15 2.28 -22.47
CA ILE A 128 -5.95 2.46 -21.66
C ILE A 128 -5.45 3.91 -21.73
N LYS A 129 -5.38 4.50 -22.92
CA LYS A 129 -4.95 5.91 -23.11
C LYS A 129 -5.87 6.90 -22.40
N GLU A 130 -7.19 6.70 -22.49
CA GLU A 130 -8.17 7.51 -21.76
C GLU A 130 -7.91 7.50 -20.25
N PHE A 131 -7.61 6.31 -19.72
CA PHE A 131 -7.28 6.16 -18.30
C PHE A 131 -6.00 6.92 -17.96
N ILE A 132 -4.92 6.78 -18.75
CA ILE A 132 -3.66 7.51 -18.56
C ILE A 132 -3.89 9.01 -18.54
N TYR A 133 -4.68 9.54 -19.47
CA TYR A 133 -4.97 10.98 -19.51
C TYR A 133 -5.87 11.47 -18.37
N SER A 134 -6.76 10.59 -17.87
CA SER A 134 -7.78 10.97 -16.90
C SER A 134 -7.21 11.44 -15.58
N VAL A 135 -6.14 10.81 -15.07
CA VAL A 135 -5.53 11.18 -13.79
C VAL A 135 -4.89 12.57 -13.87
N GLY A 136 -4.16 12.85 -14.96
CA GLY A 136 -3.55 14.17 -15.17
C GLY A 136 -4.58 15.30 -15.23
N LYS A 137 -5.70 15.05 -15.94
CA LYS A 137 -6.80 16.03 -16.03
C LYS A 137 -7.47 16.27 -14.69
N LYS A 138 -7.76 15.21 -13.92
CA LYS A 138 -8.52 15.30 -12.66
C LYS A 138 -7.69 15.87 -11.50
N SER A 139 -6.40 15.54 -11.43
CA SER A 139 -5.51 16.07 -10.41
C SER A 139 -4.88 17.41 -10.78
N ASN A 140 -5.07 17.89 -12.02
CA ASN A 140 -4.33 19.03 -12.57
C ASN A 140 -2.81 18.89 -12.36
N ALA A 141 -2.31 17.68 -12.64
CA ALA A 141 -0.91 17.33 -12.45
C ALA A 141 -0.01 17.98 -13.51
N ASP A 142 1.18 18.38 -13.10
CA ASP A 142 2.26 18.78 -14.01
C ASP A 142 2.86 17.56 -14.68
N ILE A 143 2.99 16.47 -13.90
CA ILE A 143 3.60 15.21 -14.31
C ILE A 143 2.70 14.04 -13.89
N VAL A 144 2.49 13.11 -14.81
CA VAL A 144 1.91 11.80 -14.54
C VAL A 144 3.00 10.75 -14.68
N ILE A 145 3.26 9.99 -13.62
CA ILE A 145 4.16 8.83 -13.63
C ILE A 145 3.30 7.58 -13.73
N THR A 146 3.45 6.82 -14.80
CA THR A 146 2.71 5.58 -15.03
C THR A 146 3.69 4.39 -15.02
N GLU A 147 3.56 3.52 -14.03
CA GLU A 147 4.30 2.28 -13.96
C GLU A 147 3.57 1.17 -14.73
N ILE A 148 4.30 0.46 -15.57
CA ILE A 148 3.77 -0.70 -16.30
C ILE A 148 4.14 -1.97 -15.52
N GLY A 149 3.13 -2.68 -15.04
CA GLY A 149 3.28 -3.97 -14.39
C GLY A 149 3.79 -5.06 -15.33
N GLY A 150 4.30 -6.15 -14.76
CA GLY A 150 4.90 -7.25 -15.51
C GLY A 150 6.31 -6.96 -16.01
N THR A 151 6.79 -7.80 -16.90
CA THR A 151 8.12 -7.76 -17.49
C THR A 151 8.00 -7.48 -19.00
N THR A 152 8.88 -6.64 -19.54
CA THR A 152 8.93 -6.42 -21.00
C THR A 152 9.18 -7.73 -21.71
N GLY A 153 8.33 -8.06 -22.68
CA GLY A 153 8.30 -9.37 -23.36
C GLY A 153 7.12 -10.26 -22.94
N ASP A 154 6.51 -10.00 -21.79
CA ASP A 154 5.30 -10.73 -21.36
C ASP A 154 4.11 -10.39 -22.28
N ILE A 155 3.38 -11.41 -22.72
CA ILE A 155 2.23 -11.27 -23.61
C ILE A 155 1.17 -10.36 -22.97
N GLU A 156 0.96 -10.51 -21.68
CA GLU A 156 -0.04 -9.79 -20.91
C GLU A 156 0.20 -8.28 -20.87
N SER A 157 1.46 -7.85 -20.96
CA SER A 157 1.83 -6.43 -20.91
C SER A 157 1.76 -5.73 -22.26
N GLN A 158 1.65 -6.46 -23.36
CA GLN A 158 1.72 -5.90 -24.72
C GLN A 158 0.67 -4.80 -24.99
N PRO A 159 -0.62 -4.92 -24.61
CA PRO A 159 -1.58 -3.85 -24.84
C PRO A 159 -1.24 -2.55 -24.12
N PHE A 160 -0.65 -2.65 -22.92
CA PHE A 160 -0.19 -1.48 -22.16
C PHE A 160 1.03 -0.82 -22.82
N LEU A 161 2.01 -1.62 -23.26
CA LEU A 161 3.19 -1.12 -23.97
C LEU A 161 2.80 -0.44 -25.28
N GLU A 162 1.87 -1.03 -26.04
CA GLU A 162 1.35 -0.40 -27.26
C GLU A 162 0.62 0.91 -26.94
N ALA A 163 -0.21 0.96 -25.88
CA ALA A 163 -0.92 2.16 -25.49
C ALA A 163 0.05 3.30 -25.12
N ILE A 164 1.08 3.04 -24.29
CA ILE A 164 2.04 4.08 -23.93
C ILE A 164 2.89 4.55 -25.10
N ARG A 165 3.19 3.64 -26.06
CA ARG A 165 3.83 4.03 -27.33
C ARG A 165 2.97 5.02 -28.11
N GLN A 166 1.65 4.76 -28.20
CA GLN A 166 0.70 5.65 -28.85
C GLN A 166 0.59 6.99 -28.10
N VAL A 167 0.54 6.99 -26.75
CA VAL A 167 0.55 8.23 -25.96
C VAL A 167 1.76 9.08 -26.31
N GLY A 168 2.95 8.49 -26.39
CA GLY A 168 4.17 9.22 -26.77
C GLY A 168 4.08 9.88 -28.14
N LEU A 169 3.45 9.21 -29.12
CA LEU A 169 3.19 9.80 -30.44
C LEU A 169 2.18 10.96 -30.39
N GLU A 170 1.12 10.81 -29.58
CA GLU A 170 0.05 11.81 -29.49
C GLU A 170 0.46 13.08 -28.73
N VAL A 171 1.21 12.94 -27.65
CA VAL A 171 1.62 14.09 -26.82
C VAL A 171 2.92 14.73 -27.31
N GLY A 172 3.70 14.01 -28.08
CA GLY A 172 5.01 14.43 -28.59
C GLY A 172 6.15 14.11 -27.61
N LYS A 173 7.35 14.00 -28.19
CA LYS A 173 8.56 13.63 -27.47
C LYS A 173 8.91 14.58 -26.31
N GLU A 174 8.61 15.85 -26.49
CA GLU A 174 8.83 16.88 -25.48
C GLU A 174 7.91 16.74 -24.25
N ASN A 175 6.86 15.90 -24.32
CA ASN A 175 5.89 15.68 -23.24
C ASN A 175 5.83 14.23 -22.78
N SER A 176 6.70 13.35 -23.28
CA SER A 176 6.78 11.94 -22.92
C SER A 176 8.22 11.50 -22.64
N LEU A 177 8.40 10.67 -21.62
CA LEU A 177 9.69 10.12 -21.22
C LEU A 177 9.53 8.65 -20.85
N TYR A 178 10.44 7.80 -21.31
CA TYR A 178 10.46 6.37 -21.02
C TYR A 178 11.65 6.01 -20.15
N ILE A 179 11.38 5.50 -18.96
CA ILE A 179 12.38 4.98 -18.01
C ILE A 179 12.28 3.47 -18.02
N HIS A 180 13.40 2.79 -18.24
CA HIS A 180 13.45 1.33 -18.24
C HIS A 180 14.31 0.82 -17.08
N VAL A 181 13.69 0.09 -16.16
CA VAL A 181 14.36 -0.51 -14.99
C VAL A 181 14.83 -1.91 -15.34
N THR A 182 16.10 -2.19 -15.20
CA THR A 182 16.72 -3.47 -15.55
C THR A 182 17.63 -3.99 -14.44
N LEU A 183 18.21 -5.17 -14.63
CA LEU A 183 19.12 -5.82 -13.71
C LEU A 183 20.52 -5.95 -14.32
N VAL A 184 21.52 -5.57 -13.54
CA VAL A 184 22.93 -5.88 -13.79
C VAL A 184 23.42 -6.83 -12.70
N PRO A 185 23.31 -8.15 -12.90
CA PRO A 185 23.73 -9.11 -11.90
C PRO A 185 25.25 -9.16 -11.77
N PHE A 186 25.73 -9.33 -10.54
CA PHE A 186 27.11 -9.66 -10.23
C PHE A 186 27.27 -11.18 -10.14
N LEU A 187 28.14 -11.74 -10.97
CA LEU A 187 28.40 -13.18 -10.97
C LEU A 187 29.63 -13.49 -10.12
N ARG A 188 29.43 -13.93 -8.89
CA ARG A 188 30.51 -14.28 -7.95
C ARG A 188 31.52 -15.28 -8.49
N GLY A 189 31.11 -16.20 -9.40
CA GLY A 189 32.00 -17.21 -9.99
C GLY A 189 33.00 -16.66 -10.98
N SER A 190 32.70 -15.54 -11.63
CA SER A 190 33.61 -14.84 -12.57
C SER A 190 34.03 -13.46 -12.07
N ASP A 191 33.58 -13.06 -10.86
CA ASP A 191 33.88 -11.78 -10.20
C ASP A 191 33.66 -10.57 -11.14
N GLU A 192 32.48 -10.55 -11.78
CA GLU A 192 32.16 -9.51 -12.77
C GLU A 192 30.65 -9.21 -12.89
N HIS A 193 30.33 -7.98 -13.24
CA HIS A 193 29.01 -7.56 -13.63
C HIS A 193 28.64 -7.98 -15.06
N LYS A 194 27.40 -8.46 -15.27
CA LYS A 194 26.91 -8.85 -16.60
C LYS A 194 25.87 -7.87 -17.14
N THR A 195 26.20 -7.20 -18.24
CA THR A 195 25.35 -6.21 -18.92
C THR A 195 24.40 -6.81 -19.96
N LYS A 196 24.58 -8.07 -20.34
CA LYS A 196 23.75 -8.73 -21.37
C LYS A 196 22.26 -8.77 -21.02
N PRO A 197 21.82 -9.06 -19.77
CA PRO A 197 20.40 -9.03 -19.43
C PRO A 197 19.77 -7.67 -19.73
N THR A 198 20.39 -6.57 -19.34
CA THR A 198 19.96 -5.20 -19.65
C THR A 198 19.86 -4.96 -21.15
N GLN A 199 20.91 -5.33 -21.92
CA GLN A 199 20.93 -5.14 -23.38
C GLN A 199 19.79 -5.89 -24.07
N HIS A 200 19.49 -7.13 -23.64
CA HIS A 200 18.39 -7.93 -24.19
C HIS A 200 17.03 -7.32 -23.86
N SER A 201 16.83 -6.89 -22.62
CA SER A 201 15.58 -6.27 -22.19
C SER A 201 15.28 -4.96 -22.94
N VAL A 202 16.31 -4.12 -23.13
CA VAL A 202 16.15 -2.88 -23.93
C VAL A 202 15.85 -3.21 -25.39
N LYS A 203 16.48 -4.23 -25.97
CA LYS A 203 16.19 -4.69 -27.34
C LYS A 203 14.73 -5.15 -27.50
N GLU A 204 14.22 -5.87 -26.51
CA GLU A 204 12.82 -6.31 -26.49
C GLU A 204 11.87 -5.11 -26.52
N LEU A 205 12.11 -4.12 -25.65
CA LEU A 205 11.33 -2.89 -25.61
C LEU A 205 11.42 -2.10 -26.92
N GLN A 206 12.60 -2.00 -27.50
CA GLN A 206 12.80 -1.35 -28.81
C GLN A 206 12.10 -2.10 -29.95
N GLY A 207 12.02 -3.44 -29.87
CA GLY A 207 11.24 -4.26 -30.82
C GLY A 207 9.74 -3.94 -30.80
N MET A 208 9.24 -3.40 -29.70
CA MET A 208 7.85 -2.90 -29.56
C MET A 208 7.70 -1.42 -29.96
N GLY A 209 8.76 -0.79 -30.50
CA GLY A 209 8.76 0.61 -30.93
C GLY A 209 8.95 1.65 -29.83
N ILE A 210 9.42 1.24 -28.65
CA ILE A 210 9.71 2.13 -27.54
C ILE A 210 11.22 2.16 -27.29
N SER A 211 11.84 3.33 -27.47
CA SER A 211 13.23 3.55 -27.08
C SER A 211 13.27 4.21 -25.70
N PRO A 212 13.94 3.62 -24.70
CA PRO A 212 14.06 4.25 -23.39
C PRO A 212 14.92 5.52 -23.50
N ASP A 213 14.55 6.54 -22.71
CA ASP A 213 15.32 7.77 -22.54
C ASP A 213 16.33 7.64 -21.41
N ILE A 214 15.92 6.92 -20.36
CA ILE A 214 16.69 6.67 -19.15
C ILE A 214 16.66 5.18 -18.84
N ILE A 215 17.80 4.61 -18.47
CA ILE A 215 17.91 3.24 -17.99
C ILE A 215 18.34 3.26 -16.52
N VAL A 216 17.54 2.59 -15.66
CA VAL A 216 17.85 2.45 -14.24
C VAL A 216 18.32 1.03 -13.99
N LEU A 217 19.54 0.89 -13.47
CA LEU A 217 20.24 -0.36 -13.30
C LEU A 217 20.14 -0.84 -11.85
N ARG A 218 19.29 -1.83 -11.58
CA ARG A 218 19.31 -2.54 -10.29
C ARG A 218 20.58 -3.37 -10.18
N CYS A 219 21.26 -3.22 -9.05
CA CYS A 219 22.48 -3.97 -8.73
C CYS A 219 22.61 -4.15 -7.22
N ASP A 220 23.33 -5.19 -6.80
CA ASP A 220 23.64 -5.46 -5.39
C ASP A 220 25.02 -4.95 -4.99
N GLU A 221 25.90 -4.78 -5.96
CA GLU A 221 27.26 -4.27 -5.81
C GLU A 221 27.43 -3.00 -6.65
N PRO A 222 28.28 -2.03 -6.25
CA PRO A 222 28.56 -0.81 -7.02
C PRO A 222 29.05 -1.11 -8.43
N LEU A 223 28.54 -0.36 -9.39
CA LEU A 223 28.89 -0.53 -10.81
C LEU A 223 30.13 0.25 -11.16
N GLU A 224 30.97 -0.35 -12.00
CA GLU A 224 32.15 0.30 -12.55
C GLU A 224 31.79 1.28 -13.69
N ASP A 225 32.56 2.34 -13.87
CA ASP A 225 32.34 3.37 -14.90
C ASP A 225 32.21 2.81 -16.32
N ASN A 226 32.93 1.73 -16.63
CA ASN A 226 32.89 1.08 -17.92
C ASN A 226 31.53 0.45 -18.24
N ILE A 227 30.76 0.04 -17.18
CA ILE A 227 29.44 -0.55 -17.32
C ILE A 227 28.45 0.49 -17.85
N PHE A 228 28.45 1.71 -17.28
CA PHE A 228 27.57 2.80 -17.73
C PHE A 228 27.84 3.14 -19.21
N LYS A 229 29.08 3.33 -19.60
CA LYS A 229 29.48 3.61 -21.00
C LYS A 229 29.06 2.49 -21.94
N LYS A 230 29.26 1.24 -21.54
CA LYS A 230 28.89 0.06 -22.31
C LYS A 230 27.39 -0.03 -22.52
N ILE A 231 26.58 0.14 -21.45
CA ILE A 231 25.12 0.11 -21.55
C ILE A 231 24.62 1.28 -22.40
N ALA A 232 25.11 2.49 -22.17
CA ALA A 232 24.75 3.66 -22.96
C ALA A 232 24.98 3.41 -24.48
N LEU A 233 26.12 2.87 -24.86
CA LEU A 233 26.45 2.56 -26.25
C LEU A 233 25.55 1.48 -26.84
N PHE A 234 25.38 0.35 -26.14
CA PHE A 234 24.60 -0.79 -26.66
C PHE A 234 23.10 -0.57 -26.66
N CYS A 235 22.59 0.31 -25.78
CA CYS A 235 21.16 0.60 -25.61
C CYS A 235 20.76 1.93 -26.29
N ASN A 236 21.70 2.65 -26.91
CA ASN A 236 21.45 3.91 -27.62
C ASN A 236 20.83 4.98 -26.73
N VAL A 237 21.37 5.17 -25.51
CA VAL A 237 21.02 6.25 -24.59
C VAL A 237 22.21 7.11 -24.27
N LYS A 238 22.01 8.35 -23.80
CA LYS A 238 23.10 9.21 -23.35
C LYS A 238 23.80 8.58 -22.14
N PRO A 239 25.14 8.70 -22.01
CA PRO A 239 25.85 8.07 -20.88
C PRO A 239 25.38 8.52 -19.51
N ASP A 240 24.97 9.76 -19.35
CA ASP A 240 24.40 10.33 -18.12
C ASP A 240 22.95 9.94 -17.87
N CYS A 241 22.27 9.33 -18.84
CA CYS A 241 20.92 8.76 -18.69
C CYS A 241 20.94 7.29 -18.24
N VAL A 242 22.08 6.76 -17.83
CA VAL A 242 22.20 5.43 -17.21
C VAL A 242 22.42 5.62 -15.71
N ILE A 243 21.44 5.22 -14.91
CA ILE A 243 21.37 5.52 -13.47
C ILE A 243 21.55 4.24 -12.66
N GLU A 244 22.44 4.26 -11.68
CA GLU A 244 22.60 3.19 -10.71
C GLU A 244 21.49 3.20 -9.67
N ASN A 245 20.97 2.02 -9.34
CA ASN A 245 19.97 1.81 -8.29
C ASN A 245 20.39 0.60 -7.44
N MET A 246 21.23 0.82 -6.46
CA MET A 246 21.73 -0.21 -5.55
C MET A 246 20.67 -0.72 -4.58
N THR A 247 20.85 -1.95 -4.13
CA THR A 247 20.13 -2.47 -2.97
C THR A 247 20.56 -1.72 -1.70
N ILE A 248 19.60 -1.17 -0.99
CA ILE A 248 19.83 -0.36 0.21
C ILE A 248 19.07 -0.94 1.42
N PRO A 249 19.62 -0.83 2.64
CA PRO A 249 19.02 -1.40 3.84
C PRO A 249 17.80 -0.62 4.34
N VAL A 250 17.69 0.66 4.02
CA VAL A 250 16.58 1.53 4.40
C VAL A 250 15.87 2.01 3.14
N LEU A 251 14.66 1.51 2.91
CA LEU A 251 13.89 1.77 1.69
C LEU A 251 13.76 3.28 1.38
N TYR A 252 13.56 4.11 2.40
CA TYR A 252 13.36 5.55 2.27
C TYR A 252 14.65 6.32 1.92
N GLU A 253 15.81 5.68 1.87
CA GLU A 253 17.03 6.27 1.30
C GLU A 253 17.03 6.29 -0.23
N ALA A 254 16.13 5.54 -0.89
CA ALA A 254 16.11 5.42 -2.35
C ALA A 254 16.04 6.77 -3.09
N PRO A 255 15.20 7.75 -2.72
CA PRO A 255 15.21 9.07 -3.37
C PRO A 255 16.57 9.76 -3.28
N ILE A 256 17.22 9.71 -2.12
CA ILE A 256 18.53 10.36 -1.91
C ILE A 256 19.62 9.66 -2.71
N MET A 257 19.59 8.31 -2.76
CA MET A 257 20.55 7.53 -3.54
C MET A 257 20.43 7.83 -5.04
N LEU A 258 19.20 7.87 -5.56
CA LEU A 258 18.94 8.18 -6.97
C LEU A 258 19.32 9.64 -7.30
N GLU A 259 19.05 10.59 -6.40
CA GLU A 259 19.39 12.01 -6.63
C GLU A 259 20.89 12.29 -6.56
N LYS A 260 21.68 11.48 -5.85
CA LYS A 260 23.15 11.53 -5.95
C LYS A 260 23.67 11.29 -7.38
N ASN A 261 22.88 10.57 -8.19
CA ASN A 261 23.11 10.37 -9.60
C ASN A 261 22.34 11.39 -10.48
N HIS A 262 21.90 12.50 -9.93
CA HIS A 262 21.17 13.57 -10.62
C HIS A 262 19.87 13.09 -11.32
N PHE A 263 19.20 12.08 -10.77
CA PHE A 263 18.08 11.42 -11.45
C PHE A 263 16.95 12.39 -11.81
N SER A 264 16.51 13.23 -10.88
CA SER A 264 15.44 14.18 -11.16
C SER A 264 15.88 15.34 -12.05
N ASP A 265 17.17 15.76 -11.99
CA ASP A 265 17.74 16.74 -12.91
C ASP A 265 17.70 16.24 -14.36
N ILE A 266 18.09 14.99 -14.56
CA ILE A 266 18.11 14.36 -15.88
C ILE A 266 16.68 14.25 -16.42
N VAL A 267 15.72 13.81 -15.60
CA VAL A 267 14.30 13.76 -15.98
C VAL A 267 13.76 15.14 -16.36
N CYS A 268 14.02 16.16 -15.55
CA CYS A 268 13.62 17.53 -15.84
C CYS A 268 14.25 18.05 -17.14
N ARG A 269 15.53 17.81 -17.34
CA ARG A 269 16.25 18.19 -18.57
C ARG A 269 15.65 17.54 -19.81
N GLU A 270 15.42 16.22 -19.80
CA GLU A 270 14.88 15.49 -20.95
C GLU A 270 13.43 15.91 -21.28
N LEU A 271 12.65 16.37 -20.29
CA LEU A 271 11.29 16.89 -20.47
C LEU A 271 11.22 18.40 -20.68
N GLY A 272 12.37 19.11 -20.69
CA GLY A 272 12.41 20.56 -20.81
C GLY A 272 11.71 21.30 -19.65
N ILE A 273 11.80 20.76 -18.44
CA ILE A 273 11.24 21.34 -17.22
C ILE A 273 12.33 22.11 -16.49
N TYR A 274 12.05 23.37 -16.15
CA TYR A 274 12.98 24.23 -15.42
C TYR A 274 12.48 24.43 -13.99
N THR A 275 13.20 23.87 -13.02
CA THR A 275 12.93 23.98 -11.58
C THR A 275 14.22 24.21 -10.82
N GLY A 276 14.14 24.59 -9.54
CA GLY A 276 15.26 24.55 -8.62
C GLY A 276 15.61 23.11 -8.21
N GLU A 277 16.65 22.98 -7.38
CA GLU A 277 17.02 21.73 -6.72
C GLU A 277 15.86 21.19 -5.86
N PRO A 278 15.78 19.86 -5.65
CA PRO A 278 14.73 19.31 -4.80
C PRO A 278 14.94 19.68 -3.33
N GLU A 279 13.90 20.21 -2.70
CA GLU A 279 13.89 20.49 -1.28
C GLU A 279 13.62 19.21 -0.49
N LEU A 280 14.64 18.67 0.20
CA LEU A 280 14.63 17.37 0.86
C LEU A 280 14.99 17.44 2.36
N THR A 281 14.93 18.61 2.98
CA THR A 281 15.30 18.81 4.39
C THR A 281 14.48 17.90 5.32
N ASP A 282 13.15 17.94 5.22
CA ASP A 282 12.26 17.11 6.04
C ASP A 282 12.52 15.60 5.83
N TRP A 283 12.84 15.23 4.59
CA TRP A 283 13.14 13.84 4.25
C TRP A 283 14.46 13.37 4.85
N ASN A 284 15.49 14.22 4.81
CA ASN A 284 16.78 13.94 5.42
C ASN A 284 16.67 13.88 6.95
N GLU A 285 15.92 14.78 7.59
CA GLU A 285 15.65 14.71 9.03
C GLU A 285 14.95 13.40 9.43
N MET A 286 14.00 12.94 8.64
CA MET A 286 13.37 11.63 8.84
C MET A 286 14.40 10.50 8.72
N LEU A 287 15.27 10.52 7.71
CA LEU A 287 16.33 9.52 7.56
C LEU A 287 17.31 9.53 8.73
N ASP A 288 17.66 10.70 9.27
CA ASP A 288 18.52 10.82 10.45
C ASP A 288 17.86 10.21 11.68
N ARG A 289 16.54 10.41 11.88
CA ARG A 289 15.78 9.70 12.93
C ARG A 289 15.83 8.18 12.74
N ILE A 290 15.72 7.70 11.50
CA ILE A 290 15.83 6.26 11.20
C ILE A 290 17.22 5.70 11.57
N LYS A 291 18.30 6.43 11.26
CA LYS A 291 19.68 6.01 11.53
C LYS A 291 20.01 6.01 13.01
N ASN A 292 19.52 6.99 13.75
CA ASN A 292 19.85 7.22 15.16
C ASN A 292 18.94 6.49 16.16
N ARG A 293 18.19 5.46 15.72
CA ARG A 293 17.35 4.65 16.61
C ARG A 293 18.18 3.84 17.60
N ASN A 294 17.99 4.10 18.89
CA ASN A 294 18.71 3.46 19.99
C ASN A 294 17.82 2.62 20.93
N LYS A 295 16.50 2.74 20.81
CA LYS A 295 15.52 1.93 21.53
C LYS A 295 15.10 0.73 20.70
N LYS A 296 14.53 -0.27 21.35
CA LYS A 296 13.96 -1.46 20.72
C LYS A 296 12.59 -1.75 21.32
N VAL A 297 11.61 -2.10 20.50
CA VAL A 297 10.29 -2.56 20.94
C VAL A 297 9.87 -3.74 20.07
N THR A 298 9.31 -4.77 20.71
CA THR A 298 8.87 -5.99 20.02
C THR A 298 7.34 -6.02 19.95
N ILE A 299 6.79 -6.00 18.73
CA ILE A 299 5.34 -6.10 18.50
C ILE A 299 5.03 -7.46 17.91
N GLY A 300 4.18 -8.23 18.60
CA GLY A 300 3.63 -9.48 18.10
C GLY A 300 2.53 -9.18 17.09
N LEU A 301 2.76 -9.48 15.81
CA LEU A 301 1.74 -9.42 14.76
C LEU A 301 1.14 -10.82 14.62
N VAL A 302 -0.09 -11.00 15.13
CA VAL A 302 -0.80 -12.29 15.13
C VAL A 302 -1.83 -12.29 14.01
N GLY A 303 -1.54 -12.99 12.93
CA GLY A 303 -2.33 -12.92 11.69
C GLY A 303 -2.43 -14.24 10.95
N LYS A 304 -3.26 -14.24 9.91
CA LYS A 304 -3.52 -15.40 9.04
C LYS A 304 -2.48 -15.58 7.93
N TYR A 305 -1.84 -14.49 7.49
CA TYR A 305 -1.01 -14.45 6.27
C TYR A 305 0.46 -14.15 6.58
N VAL A 306 0.92 -14.49 7.76
CA VAL A 306 2.26 -14.14 8.27
C VAL A 306 3.43 -14.81 7.53
N GLN A 307 3.15 -15.85 6.73
CA GLN A 307 4.17 -16.51 5.90
C GLN A 307 4.61 -15.65 4.71
N LEU A 308 3.76 -14.74 4.24
CA LEU A 308 4.08 -13.75 3.21
C LEU A 308 3.95 -12.35 3.84
N HIS A 309 5.08 -11.74 4.15
CA HIS A 309 5.11 -10.43 4.84
C HIS A 309 4.43 -9.32 4.04
N ASP A 310 4.43 -9.40 2.71
CA ASP A 310 3.76 -8.43 1.83
C ASP A 310 2.24 -8.43 1.99
N ALA A 311 1.65 -9.47 2.56
CA ALA A 311 0.22 -9.49 2.92
C ALA A 311 -0.15 -8.47 4.01
N TYR A 312 0.84 -7.99 4.77
CA TYR A 312 0.70 -7.00 5.84
C TYR A 312 1.72 -5.87 5.70
N LEU A 313 2.10 -5.54 4.47
CA LEU A 313 3.14 -4.56 4.19
C LEU A 313 2.84 -3.20 4.82
N SER A 314 1.64 -2.64 4.62
CA SER A 314 1.26 -1.35 5.18
C SER A 314 1.21 -1.35 6.71
N VAL A 315 0.78 -2.46 7.33
CA VAL A 315 0.83 -2.64 8.81
C VAL A 315 2.28 -2.61 9.31
N ALA A 316 3.16 -3.35 8.65
CA ALA A 316 4.58 -3.40 9.02
C ALA A 316 5.25 -2.03 8.86
N GLU A 317 4.96 -1.33 7.76
CA GLU A 317 5.47 0.02 7.53
C GLU A 317 4.92 1.02 8.56
N ALA A 318 3.61 0.97 8.88
CA ALA A 318 3.02 1.86 9.88
C ALA A 318 3.64 1.66 11.28
N LEU A 319 3.94 0.42 11.67
CA LEU A 319 4.69 0.12 12.90
C LEU A 319 6.11 0.72 12.87
N ARG A 320 6.82 0.59 11.74
CA ARG A 320 8.16 1.17 11.56
C ARG A 320 8.11 2.70 11.62
N HIS A 321 7.12 3.34 10.97
CA HIS A 321 6.92 4.80 11.00
C HIS A 321 6.75 5.30 12.44
N ALA A 322 5.93 4.62 13.25
CA ALA A 322 5.78 4.94 14.66
C ALA A 322 7.11 4.79 15.42
N GLY A 323 7.88 3.75 15.11
CA GLY A 323 9.23 3.57 15.67
C GLY A 323 10.17 4.73 15.35
N TYR A 324 10.10 5.30 14.14
CA TYR A 324 10.93 6.45 13.74
C TYR A 324 10.67 7.67 14.62
N VAL A 325 9.40 7.91 14.97
CA VAL A 325 9.02 9.03 15.85
C VAL A 325 9.63 8.91 17.25
N TYR A 326 9.66 7.68 17.80
CA TYR A 326 10.16 7.44 19.17
C TYR A 326 11.64 7.06 19.25
N GLY A 327 12.37 7.09 18.11
CA GLY A 327 13.76 6.65 18.05
C GLY A 327 13.92 5.16 18.40
N ALA A 328 12.91 4.36 18.07
CA ALA A 328 12.85 2.94 18.37
C ALA A 328 12.94 2.08 17.09
N ARG A 329 13.67 0.98 17.18
CA ARG A 329 13.62 -0.10 16.19
C ARG A 329 12.47 -1.03 16.57
N VAL A 330 11.40 -1.04 15.76
CA VAL A 330 10.31 -1.99 15.94
C VAL A 330 10.71 -3.33 15.36
N GLN A 331 10.75 -4.34 16.23
CA GLN A 331 10.91 -5.74 15.83
C GLN A 331 9.53 -6.37 15.75
N ILE A 332 9.14 -6.80 14.55
CA ILE A 332 7.86 -7.51 14.35
C ILE A 332 8.10 -9.00 14.57
N LYS A 333 7.42 -9.58 15.57
CA LYS A 333 7.34 -11.02 15.79
C LYS A 333 6.12 -11.54 15.03
N TRP A 334 6.35 -12.17 13.88
CA TRP A 334 5.31 -12.75 13.02
C TRP A 334 4.80 -14.03 13.66
N ILE A 335 3.51 -14.09 13.97
CA ILE A 335 2.90 -15.21 14.69
C ILE A 335 1.70 -15.69 13.89
N ASP A 336 1.73 -16.95 13.46
CA ASP A 336 0.59 -17.58 12.81
C ASP A 336 -0.52 -17.84 13.83
N SER A 337 -1.68 -17.23 13.60
CA SER A 337 -2.82 -17.34 14.52
C SER A 337 -3.32 -18.79 14.69
N GLU A 338 -3.12 -19.67 13.72
CA GLU A 338 -3.49 -21.09 13.82
C GLU A 338 -2.67 -21.84 14.88
N THR A 339 -1.49 -21.34 15.22
CA THR A 339 -0.60 -21.97 16.22
C THR A 339 -0.87 -21.52 17.66
N VAL A 340 -1.70 -20.49 17.85
CA VAL A 340 -2.00 -19.91 19.17
C VAL A 340 -3.29 -20.51 19.73
N ASN A 341 -3.30 -20.81 21.03
CA ASN A 341 -4.48 -21.24 21.79
C ASN A 341 -4.32 -20.84 23.26
N ASP A 342 -5.37 -21.01 24.06
CA ASP A 342 -5.39 -20.60 25.47
C ASP A 342 -4.28 -21.23 26.32
N LYS A 343 -3.80 -22.42 25.95
CA LYS A 343 -2.77 -23.14 26.72
C LYS A 343 -1.35 -22.62 26.44
N ASN A 344 -1.11 -22.13 25.22
CA ASN A 344 0.22 -21.71 24.79
C ASN A 344 0.35 -20.20 24.55
N ALA A 345 -0.74 -19.42 24.65
CA ALA A 345 -0.73 -17.99 24.39
C ALA A 345 0.35 -17.25 25.19
N ALA A 346 0.50 -17.57 26.49
CA ALA A 346 1.49 -16.95 27.35
C ALA A 346 2.93 -17.21 26.87
N GLU A 347 3.25 -18.44 26.42
CA GLU A 347 4.56 -18.79 25.88
C GLU A 347 4.78 -18.17 24.50
N THR A 348 3.79 -18.29 23.62
CA THR A 348 3.88 -17.80 22.24
C THR A 348 4.02 -16.29 22.17
N LEU A 349 3.33 -15.55 23.04
CA LEU A 349 3.34 -14.09 23.10
C LEU A 349 4.40 -13.53 24.06
N ALA A 350 5.17 -14.40 24.72
CA ALA A 350 6.25 -13.99 25.60
C ALA A 350 7.24 -13.06 24.87
N GLY A 351 7.67 -12.01 25.56
CA GLY A 351 8.61 -11.02 25.05
C GLY A 351 8.01 -10.02 24.06
N CYS A 352 6.70 -10.05 23.83
CA CYS A 352 6.01 -8.99 23.10
C CYS A 352 5.71 -7.82 24.05
N ASP A 353 6.12 -6.63 23.65
CA ASP A 353 5.83 -5.38 24.35
C ASP A 353 4.44 -4.85 24.01
N GLY A 354 3.96 -5.18 22.82
CA GLY A 354 2.61 -4.94 22.33
C GLY A 354 2.18 -6.02 21.34
N ILE A 355 0.90 -6.10 21.08
CA ILE A 355 0.28 -7.07 20.18
C ILE A 355 -0.59 -6.32 19.17
N LEU A 356 -0.51 -6.74 17.89
CA LEU A 356 -1.35 -6.25 16.82
C LEU A 356 -2.03 -7.45 16.15
N VAL A 357 -3.36 -7.39 16.03
CA VAL A 357 -4.17 -8.33 15.24
C VAL A 357 -4.70 -7.59 14.02
N PRO A 358 -4.20 -7.91 12.81
CA PRO A 358 -4.56 -7.19 11.58
C PRO A 358 -5.88 -7.66 11.00
N GLY A 359 -6.30 -7.00 9.91
CA GLY A 359 -7.43 -7.40 9.08
C GLY A 359 -7.26 -8.78 8.41
N GLY A 360 -8.36 -9.36 7.98
CA GLY A 360 -8.41 -10.65 7.29
C GLY A 360 -9.84 -11.12 7.09
N PHE A 361 -10.02 -12.16 6.25
CA PHE A 361 -11.32 -12.76 5.94
C PHE A 361 -11.34 -14.26 6.21
N GLY A 362 -12.56 -14.81 6.41
CA GLY A 362 -12.80 -16.23 6.62
C GLY A 362 -12.43 -16.71 8.03
N ASN A 363 -12.74 -17.97 8.32
CA ASN A 363 -12.73 -18.55 9.66
C ASN A 363 -11.39 -19.14 10.13
N ARG A 364 -10.36 -19.18 9.25
CA ARG A 364 -9.06 -19.75 9.58
C ARG A 364 -8.34 -18.94 10.67
N GLY A 365 -7.84 -19.61 11.72
CA GLY A 365 -7.03 -19.01 12.79
C GLY A 365 -7.77 -18.07 13.75
N ILE A 366 -9.11 -18.01 13.71
CA ILE A 366 -9.94 -17.11 14.52
C ILE A 366 -9.80 -17.39 16.01
N GLU A 367 -9.86 -18.66 16.44
CA GLU A 367 -9.76 -19.01 17.87
C GLU A 367 -8.38 -18.63 18.46
N GLY A 368 -7.32 -18.73 17.67
CA GLY A 368 -6.00 -18.26 18.11
C GLY A 368 -5.91 -16.73 18.24
N MET A 369 -6.61 -15.98 17.38
CA MET A 369 -6.73 -14.53 17.53
C MET A 369 -7.55 -14.17 18.79
N ILE A 370 -8.65 -14.90 19.08
CA ILE A 370 -9.46 -14.70 20.29
C ILE A 370 -8.63 -14.98 21.55
N SER A 371 -7.87 -16.09 21.57
CA SER A 371 -6.94 -16.41 22.66
C SER A 371 -5.87 -15.31 22.85
N THR A 372 -5.39 -14.74 21.73
CA THR A 372 -4.43 -13.63 21.73
C THR A 372 -5.05 -12.36 22.33
N ALA A 373 -6.25 -11.99 21.94
CA ALA A 373 -6.97 -10.82 22.45
C ALA A 373 -7.28 -10.98 23.96
N ARG A 374 -7.67 -12.19 24.38
CA ARG A 374 -7.87 -12.53 25.81
C ARG A 374 -6.58 -12.36 26.60
N TYR A 375 -5.47 -12.91 26.10
CA TYR A 375 -4.18 -12.77 26.76
C TYR A 375 -3.79 -11.29 26.91
N ALA A 376 -3.92 -10.52 25.84
CA ALA A 376 -3.60 -9.09 25.86
C ALA A 376 -4.42 -8.34 26.91
N ARG A 377 -5.75 -8.55 26.95
CA ARG A 377 -6.66 -7.91 27.89
C ARG A 377 -6.35 -8.29 29.34
N THR A 378 -6.22 -9.59 29.63
CA THR A 378 -6.08 -10.08 31.01
C THR A 378 -4.68 -9.85 31.60
N HIS A 379 -3.64 -9.64 30.77
CA HIS A 379 -2.26 -9.41 31.21
C HIS A 379 -1.79 -7.96 30.96
N ASN A 380 -2.73 -7.07 30.63
CA ASN A 380 -2.43 -5.67 30.33
C ASN A 380 -1.29 -5.50 29.32
N VAL A 381 -1.30 -6.30 28.24
CA VAL A 381 -0.37 -6.12 27.12
C VAL A 381 -1.00 -5.15 26.12
N PRO A 382 -0.33 -4.07 25.71
CA PRO A 382 -0.84 -3.16 24.69
C PRO A 382 -1.36 -3.90 23.46
N TYR A 383 -2.59 -3.57 23.03
CA TYR A 383 -3.28 -4.25 21.94
C TYR A 383 -3.85 -3.25 20.92
N LEU A 384 -3.62 -3.51 19.65
CA LEU A 384 -4.29 -2.84 18.54
C LEU A 384 -4.95 -3.89 17.64
N GLY A 385 -6.28 -3.86 17.56
CA GLY A 385 -7.07 -4.69 16.65
C GLY A 385 -7.54 -3.89 15.44
N ILE A 386 -7.16 -4.30 14.23
CA ILE A 386 -7.52 -3.63 12.97
C ILE A 386 -8.57 -4.46 12.24
N CYS A 387 -9.71 -3.88 11.87
CA CYS A 387 -10.81 -4.50 11.13
C CYS A 387 -11.23 -5.84 11.79
N LEU A 388 -10.81 -6.99 11.26
CA LEU A 388 -10.99 -8.28 11.92
C LEU A 388 -10.49 -8.28 13.37
N GLY A 389 -9.36 -7.63 13.65
CA GLY A 389 -8.80 -7.56 15.00
C GLY A 389 -9.70 -6.85 16.01
N MET A 390 -10.46 -5.83 15.59
CA MET A 390 -11.52 -5.25 16.42
C MET A 390 -12.66 -6.24 16.65
N GLN A 391 -13.13 -6.92 15.60
CA GLN A 391 -14.20 -7.91 15.69
C GLN A 391 -13.82 -9.06 16.64
N ILE A 392 -12.56 -9.51 16.58
CA ILE A 392 -12.01 -10.51 17.51
C ILE A 392 -12.04 -10.01 18.96
N ALA A 393 -11.67 -8.75 19.21
CA ALA A 393 -11.73 -8.17 20.56
C ALA A 393 -13.17 -8.13 21.11
N VAL A 394 -14.15 -7.80 20.26
CA VAL A 394 -15.58 -7.81 20.61
C VAL A 394 -16.08 -9.22 20.92
N ILE A 395 -15.74 -10.21 20.08
CA ILE A 395 -16.11 -11.62 20.31
C ILE A 395 -15.47 -12.14 21.62
N GLU A 396 -14.20 -11.84 21.84
CA GLU A 396 -13.50 -12.22 23.07
C GLU A 396 -14.19 -11.63 24.30
N PHE A 397 -14.51 -10.34 24.26
CA PHE A 397 -15.19 -9.65 25.35
C PHE A 397 -16.58 -10.26 25.63
N ALA A 398 -17.35 -10.54 24.61
CA ALA A 398 -18.64 -11.20 24.73
C ALA A 398 -18.54 -12.58 25.39
N ARG A 399 -17.57 -13.40 24.95
CA ARG A 399 -17.37 -14.74 25.52
C ARG A 399 -16.87 -14.70 26.96
N SER A 400 -15.87 -13.85 27.25
CA SER A 400 -15.19 -13.88 28.54
C SER A 400 -15.82 -13.00 29.60
N VAL A 401 -16.46 -11.89 29.25
CA VAL A 401 -16.98 -10.90 30.19
C VAL A 401 -18.51 -10.96 30.29
N LEU A 402 -19.23 -11.15 29.18
CA LEU A 402 -20.67 -11.33 29.18
C LEU A 402 -21.10 -12.79 29.44
N GLY A 403 -20.16 -13.77 29.27
CA GLY A 403 -20.45 -15.20 29.43
C GLY A 403 -21.22 -15.83 28.25
N LEU A 404 -21.24 -15.17 27.10
CA LEU A 404 -21.87 -15.66 25.87
C LEU A 404 -20.90 -16.60 25.13
N ASN A 405 -20.78 -17.85 25.59
CA ASN A 405 -19.72 -18.78 25.15
C ASN A 405 -19.71 -19.08 23.65
N ASP A 406 -20.86 -18.97 22.97
CA ASP A 406 -21.05 -19.18 21.54
C ASP A 406 -21.04 -17.87 20.73
N ALA A 407 -20.72 -16.74 21.37
CA ALA A 407 -20.63 -15.45 20.67
C ALA A 407 -19.64 -15.54 19.52
N ASN A 408 -20.06 -15.09 18.33
CA ASN A 408 -19.27 -15.20 17.12
C ASN A 408 -19.61 -14.08 16.12
N SER A 409 -18.92 -14.10 14.97
CA SER A 409 -19.30 -13.35 13.78
C SER A 409 -20.20 -14.22 12.89
N GLY A 410 -21.21 -13.63 12.25
CA GLY A 410 -21.97 -14.26 11.19
C GLY A 410 -21.13 -14.69 9.99
N GLU A 411 -19.91 -14.15 9.84
CA GLU A 411 -18.93 -14.59 8.82
C GLU A 411 -18.37 -15.98 9.13
N PHE A 412 -18.16 -16.30 10.41
CA PHE A 412 -17.45 -17.51 10.83
C PHE A 412 -18.41 -18.63 11.20
N ASP A 413 -19.56 -18.27 11.76
CA ASP A 413 -20.63 -19.20 12.14
C ASP A 413 -22.01 -18.55 11.94
N GLU A 414 -22.66 -18.90 10.84
CA GLU A 414 -24.01 -18.41 10.51
C GLU A 414 -25.08 -18.94 11.47
N ASN A 415 -24.79 -19.98 12.23
CA ASN A 415 -25.74 -20.61 13.16
C ASN A 415 -25.53 -20.20 14.64
N SER A 416 -24.54 -19.36 14.93
CA SER A 416 -24.36 -18.84 16.29
C SER A 416 -25.62 -18.13 16.78
N ASN A 417 -26.02 -18.40 18.05
CA ASN A 417 -27.14 -17.70 18.67
C ASN A 417 -26.80 -16.25 19.05
N HIS A 418 -25.49 -15.96 19.24
CA HIS A 418 -25.00 -14.65 19.63
C HIS A 418 -24.05 -14.09 18.58
N LYS A 419 -24.61 -13.57 17.48
CA LYS A 419 -23.86 -12.89 16.44
C LYS A 419 -23.53 -11.46 16.89
N VAL A 420 -22.47 -11.32 17.66
CA VAL A 420 -22.02 -10.00 18.15
C VAL A 420 -21.35 -9.16 17.07
N ILE A 421 -20.97 -9.81 15.96
CA ILE A 421 -20.56 -9.23 14.69
C ILE A 421 -21.46 -9.80 13.61
N ASP A 422 -22.12 -8.94 12.84
CA ASP A 422 -23.06 -9.37 11.81
C ASP A 422 -22.94 -8.52 10.53
N PHE A 423 -23.71 -8.88 9.50
CA PHE A 423 -23.77 -8.12 8.26
C PHE A 423 -24.16 -6.65 8.48
N MET A 424 -23.54 -5.78 7.72
CA MET A 424 -24.08 -4.44 7.52
C MET A 424 -25.48 -4.53 6.89
N PRO A 425 -26.40 -3.59 7.18
CA PRO A 425 -27.80 -3.67 6.74
C PRO A 425 -28.01 -3.79 5.22
N ASP A 426 -27.04 -3.31 4.43
CA ASP A 426 -27.03 -3.31 2.95
C ASP A 426 -26.20 -4.45 2.33
N GLN A 427 -25.72 -5.41 3.15
CA GLN A 427 -24.87 -6.51 2.71
C GLN A 427 -25.59 -7.86 2.81
N SER A 428 -25.24 -8.80 1.94
CA SER A 428 -25.73 -10.19 1.99
C SER A 428 -24.72 -11.17 1.35
N ASN A 429 -24.90 -12.47 1.60
CA ASN A 429 -24.11 -13.53 0.97
C ASN A 429 -24.39 -13.70 -0.53
N GLU A 430 -25.51 -13.18 -1.04
CA GLU A 430 -25.90 -13.28 -2.45
C GLU A 430 -25.23 -12.21 -3.34
N MET A 431 -24.60 -11.20 -2.76
CA MET A 431 -23.91 -10.15 -3.50
C MET A 431 -22.59 -10.65 -4.11
N ASN A 432 -22.17 -10.03 -5.21
CA ASN A 432 -20.83 -10.22 -5.76
C ASN A 432 -19.78 -9.91 -4.69
N LYS A 433 -18.74 -10.73 -4.57
CA LYS A 433 -17.72 -10.55 -3.53
C LYS A 433 -16.76 -9.39 -3.78
N GLY A 434 -16.52 -9.02 -5.05
CA GLY A 434 -15.65 -7.90 -5.41
C GLY A 434 -16.39 -6.56 -5.45
N GLY A 435 -15.80 -5.50 -4.89
CA GLY A 435 -16.27 -4.12 -4.99
C GLY A 435 -17.60 -3.80 -4.29
N THR A 436 -18.10 -4.67 -3.41
CA THR A 436 -19.40 -4.51 -2.74
C THR A 436 -19.31 -4.28 -1.23
N MET A 437 -18.10 -4.29 -0.66
CA MET A 437 -17.87 -3.97 0.75
C MET A 437 -18.00 -2.47 1.01
N ARG A 438 -18.02 -2.08 2.28
CA ARG A 438 -17.79 -0.69 2.67
C ARG A 438 -16.32 -0.35 2.41
N LEU A 439 -16.07 0.42 1.35
CA LEU A 439 -14.74 0.69 0.81
C LEU A 439 -14.43 2.19 0.79
N GLY A 440 -13.20 2.55 1.16
CA GLY A 440 -12.73 3.94 1.14
C GLY A 440 -12.91 4.68 2.45
N ALA A 441 -12.73 5.97 2.41
CA ALA A 441 -12.67 6.79 3.59
C ALA A 441 -14.05 7.27 4.05
N TYR A 442 -14.38 6.98 5.31
CA TYR A 442 -15.61 7.40 5.98
C TYR A 442 -15.31 8.19 7.25
N PRO A 443 -16.19 9.15 7.61
CA PRO A 443 -16.04 9.92 8.84
C PRO A 443 -16.36 9.07 10.07
N CYS A 444 -15.60 9.32 11.15
CA CYS A 444 -15.81 8.72 12.47
C CYS A 444 -15.75 9.83 13.53
N LYS A 445 -16.78 9.95 14.36
CA LYS A 445 -16.82 10.80 15.55
C LYS A 445 -16.14 10.10 16.71
N ILE A 446 -15.23 10.76 17.38
CA ILE A 446 -14.47 10.25 18.51
C ILE A 446 -15.10 10.72 19.83
N ALA A 447 -15.31 9.79 20.76
CA ALA A 447 -15.78 10.11 22.10
C ALA A 447 -14.66 10.76 22.94
N ALA A 448 -14.99 11.84 23.63
CA ALA A 448 -14.05 12.55 24.50
C ALA A 448 -13.60 11.68 25.70
N GLY A 449 -12.36 11.85 26.14
CA GLY A 449 -11.81 11.12 27.30
C GLY A 449 -11.39 9.68 27.01
N THR A 450 -11.31 9.29 25.74
CA THR A 450 -10.92 7.96 25.27
C THR A 450 -9.47 7.92 24.80
N LYS A 451 -8.89 6.73 24.68
CA LYS A 451 -7.56 6.54 24.06
C LYS A 451 -7.54 7.00 22.60
N MET A 452 -8.65 6.83 21.90
CA MET A 452 -8.84 7.37 20.56
C MET A 452 -8.67 8.89 20.55
N ALA A 453 -9.35 9.60 21.47
CA ALA A 453 -9.22 11.06 21.60
C ALA A 453 -7.79 11.50 21.97
N GLU A 454 -7.11 10.75 22.86
CA GLU A 454 -5.71 11.00 23.21
C GLU A 454 -4.76 10.86 22.00
N CYS A 455 -4.99 9.84 21.15
CA CYS A 455 -4.16 9.57 19.98
C CYS A 455 -4.37 10.60 18.87
N TYR A 456 -5.62 10.84 18.46
CA TYR A 456 -5.91 11.68 17.30
C TYR A 456 -5.94 13.18 17.61
N LYS A 457 -6.32 13.56 18.84
CA LYS A 457 -6.49 14.96 19.27
C LYS A 457 -7.47 15.71 18.36
N ALA A 458 -8.52 15.03 17.94
CA ALA A 458 -9.58 15.50 17.06
C ALA A 458 -10.92 14.90 17.49
N GLU A 459 -12.01 15.60 17.24
CA GLU A 459 -13.38 15.14 17.53
C GLU A 459 -13.97 14.30 16.39
N GLU A 460 -13.49 14.51 15.18
CA GLU A 460 -13.87 13.76 13.99
C GLU A 460 -12.63 13.44 13.15
N ILE A 461 -12.59 12.21 12.62
CA ILE A 461 -11.55 11.72 11.72
C ILE A 461 -12.17 11.11 10.49
N LYS A 462 -11.35 10.86 9.47
CA LYS A 462 -11.75 10.17 8.26
C LYS A 462 -10.75 9.08 7.96
N GLU A 463 -11.20 7.81 7.97
CA GLU A 463 -10.34 6.63 7.82
C GLU A 463 -10.87 5.69 6.76
N ARG A 464 -9.97 4.88 6.14
CA ARG A 464 -10.31 3.96 5.05
C ARG A 464 -10.81 2.63 5.57
N HIS A 465 -11.89 2.14 4.97
CA HIS A 465 -12.57 0.89 5.32
C HIS A 465 -12.43 -0.15 4.22
N ARG A 466 -12.49 -1.43 4.65
CA ARG A 466 -12.59 -2.59 3.77
C ARG A 466 -13.25 -3.73 4.54
N HIS A 467 -14.56 -3.66 4.75
CA HIS A 467 -15.30 -4.67 5.51
C HIS A 467 -16.75 -4.81 5.05
N ARG A 468 -17.36 -5.95 5.40
CA ARG A 468 -18.75 -6.31 5.12
C ARG A 468 -19.53 -6.54 6.41
N TYR A 469 -18.84 -6.94 7.47
CA TYR A 469 -19.38 -7.21 8.78
C TYR A 469 -19.02 -6.09 9.74
N GLU A 470 -19.90 -5.86 10.73
CA GLU A 470 -19.75 -4.79 11.72
C GLU A 470 -20.22 -5.23 13.09
N PHE A 471 -19.97 -4.41 14.11
CA PHE A 471 -20.48 -4.58 15.47
C PHE A 471 -22.02 -4.60 15.47
N ASN A 472 -22.61 -5.64 16.08
CA ASN A 472 -24.07 -5.76 16.21
C ASN A 472 -24.57 -4.91 17.38
N ASN A 473 -25.35 -3.87 17.08
CA ASN A 473 -25.87 -2.91 18.06
C ASN A 473 -26.81 -3.53 19.11
N ASP A 474 -27.38 -4.72 18.88
CA ASP A 474 -28.20 -5.42 19.86
C ASP A 474 -27.44 -5.76 21.15
N TYR A 475 -26.10 -5.86 21.06
CA TYR A 475 -25.22 -6.13 22.19
C TYR A 475 -24.53 -4.89 22.77
N ARG A 476 -24.79 -3.72 22.20
CA ARG A 476 -24.08 -2.47 22.55
C ARG A 476 -24.23 -2.09 24.01
N ASP A 477 -25.48 -2.09 24.52
CA ASP A 477 -25.77 -1.70 25.89
C ASP A 477 -25.20 -2.70 26.89
N ASP A 478 -25.31 -4.00 26.62
CA ASP A 478 -24.77 -5.06 27.49
C ASP A 478 -23.26 -4.99 27.61
N MET A 479 -22.56 -4.76 26.48
CA MET A 479 -21.10 -4.64 26.45
C MET A 479 -20.62 -3.37 27.15
N THR A 480 -21.29 -2.24 26.92
CA THR A 480 -20.92 -0.97 27.58
C THR A 480 -21.18 -1.01 29.09
N ALA A 481 -22.26 -1.65 29.53
CA ALA A 481 -22.54 -1.85 30.95
C ALA A 481 -21.46 -2.70 31.67
N LYS A 482 -20.69 -3.49 30.92
CA LYS A 482 -19.60 -4.34 31.41
C LYS A 482 -18.19 -3.76 31.20
N GLY A 483 -18.10 -2.52 30.71
CA GLY A 483 -16.83 -1.78 30.64
C GLY A 483 -16.18 -1.71 29.25
N LEU A 484 -16.81 -2.25 28.20
CA LEU A 484 -16.38 -1.95 26.84
C LEU A 484 -16.78 -0.50 26.50
N VAL A 485 -15.84 0.32 26.07
CA VAL A 485 -16.12 1.70 25.67
C VAL A 485 -16.23 1.80 24.16
N ILE A 486 -17.35 2.34 23.66
CA ILE A 486 -17.48 2.74 22.26
C ILE A 486 -16.78 4.10 22.11
N SER A 487 -15.57 4.08 21.61
CA SER A 487 -14.70 5.26 21.50
C SER A 487 -14.85 6.01 20.18
N GLY A 488 -15.54 5.42 19.19
CA GLY A 488 -15.83 6.08 17.91
C GLY A 488 -17.03 5.47 17.20
N THR A 489 -17.80 6.33 16.51
CA THR A 489 -18.99 5.93 15.75
C THR A 489 -19.10 6.68 14.44
N SER A 490 -19.91 6.17 13.51
CA SER A 490 -20.38 6.96 12.37
C SER A 490 -21.10 8.25 12.84
N PRO A 491 -21.18 9.30 11.99
CA PRO A 491 -21.80 10.58 12.37
C PRO A 491 -23.24 10.48 12.87
N ASP A 492 -24.00 9.50 12.38
CA ASP A 492 -25.37 9.17 12.78
C ASP A 492 -25.46 8.28 14.05
N ASN A 493 -24.30 7.93 14.61
CA ASN A 493 -24.15 7.05 15.78
C ASN A 493 -24.66 5.61 15.56
N HIS A 494 -24.86 5.18 14.33
CA HIS A 494 -25.36 3.84 14.00
C HIS A 494 -24.23 2.80 13.97
N ILE A 495 -23.16 3.07 13.24
CA ILE A 495 -22.04 2.11 13.10
C ILE A 495 -21.02 2.36 14.21
N VAL A 496 -20.63 1.29 14.91
CA VAL A 496 -19.53 1.30 15.87
C VAL A 496 -18.22 1.16 15.11
N GLU A 497 -17.43 2.22 15.10
CA GLU A 497 -16.17 2.29 14.36
C GLU A 497 -14.96 1.88 15.21
N THR A 498 -15.01 2.15 16.51
CA THR A 498 -13.91 1.85 17.43
C THR A 498 -14.40 1.46 18.82
N VAL A 499 -13.66 0.53 19.43
CA VAL A 499 -13.90 0.06 20.82
C VAL A 499 -12.60 0.12 21.61
N GLU A 500 -12.70 0.29 22.93
CA GLU A 500 -11.55 0.23 23.82
C GLU A 500 -11.91 -0.32 25.20
N ILE A 501 -10.90 -0.81 25.91
CA ILE A 501 -11.01 -1.27 27.30
C ILE A 501 -10.12 -0.34 28.15
N PRO A 502 -10.73 0.59 28.91
CA PRO A 502 -10.01 1.65 29.59
C PRO A 502 -9.14 1.16 30.77
N GLU A 503 -9.45 -0.01 31.33
CA GLU A 503 -8.64 -0.63 32.38
C GLU A 503 -7.24 -1.05 31.91
N ASN A 504 -7.06 -1.25 30.60
CA ASN A 504 -5.78 -1.55 30.01
C ASN A 504 -5.05 -0.27 29.60
N ASP A 505 -3.72 -0.29 29.66
CA ASP A 505 -2.88 0.85 29.27
C ASP A 505 -3.13 1.31 27.83
N PHE A 506 -3.29 0.34 26.95
CA PHE A 506 -3.68 0.54 25.54
C PHE A 506 -4.36 -0.71 25.01
N TYR A 507 -5.66 -0.70 24.90
CA TYR A 507 -6.44 -1.78 24.27
C TYR A 507 -7.50 -1.16 23.38
N VAL A 508 -7.19 -1.08 22.08
CA VAL A 508 -7.99 -0.37 21.08
C VAL A 508 -8.28 -1.28 19.90
N GLY A 509 -9.54 -1.36 19.50
CA GLY A 509 -9.98 -2.00 18.28
C GLY A 509 -10.61 -0.98 17.34
N VAL A 510 -10.29 -1.03 16.04
CA VAL A 510 -10.83 -0.13 15.02
C VAL A 510 -11.32 -0.92 13.81
N GLN A 511 -12.49 -0.56 13.27
CA GLN A 511 -13.08 -1.25 12.12
C GLN A 511 -12.43 -0.84 10.80
N PHE A 512 -11.87 0.34 10.74
CA PHE A 512 -11.13 0.86 9.60
C PHE A 512 -9.67 0.37 9.55
N HIS A 513 -8.94 0.73 8.50
CA HIS A 513 -7.56 0.35 8.22
C HIS A 513 -6.61 1.56 8.34
N PRO A 514 -6.13 1.87 9.56
CA PRO A 514 -5.27 3.04 9.80
C PRO A 514 -3.90 2.93 9.12
N GLU A 515 -3.45 1.71 8.81
CA GLU A 515 -2.18 1.44 8.13
C GLU A 515 -2.07 2.14 6.78
N PHE A 516 -3.18 2.31 6.05
CA PHE A 516 -3.17 2.95 4.74
C PHE A 516 -2.88 4.45 4.77
N LYS A 517 -3.08 5.09 5.92
CA LYS A 517 -2.83 6.54 6.08
C LYS A 517 -1.52 6.87 6.79
N SER A 518 -0.72 5.87 7.14
CA SER A 518 0.60 6.10 7.74
C SER A 518 1.65 6.48 6.69
N ARG A 519 2.47 7.47 7.02
CA ARG A 519 3.58 7.96 6.18
C ARG A 519 4.89 7.95 6.99
N PRO A 520 6.05 7.81 6.36
CA PRO A 520 7.32 7.77 7.09
C PRO A 520 7.64 9.08 7.84
N ASN A 521 7.20 10.21 7.31
CA ASN A 521 7.32 11.53 7.93
C ASN A 521 6.10 11.93 8.76
N LYS A 522 4.99 11.19 8.67
CA LYS A 522 3.74 11.43 9.39
C LYS A 522 3.13 10.10 9.84
N ALA A 523 3.73 9.51 10.89
CA ALA A 523 3.26 8.23 11.43
C ALA A 523 1.83 8.33 11.96
N HIS A 524 1.04 7.26 11.71
CA HIS A 524 -0.36 7.24 12.12
C HIS A 524 -0.52 7.18 13.65
N PRO A 525 -1.46 7.96 14.24
CA PRO A 525 -1.61 8.11 15.70
C PRO A 525 -1.81 6.80 16.48
N LEU A 526 -2.57 5.84 15.95
CA LEU A 526 -2.85 4.57 16.62
C LEU A 526 -1.61 3.67 16.70
N PHE A 527 -0.79 3.62 15.64
CA PHE A 527 0.47 2.90 15.67
C PHE A 527 1.47 3.58 16.62
N MET A 528 1.45 4.91 16.68
CA MET A 528 2.21 5.66 17.68
C MET A 528 1.74 5.32 19.10
N GLY A 529 0.43 5.22 19.34
CA GLY A 529 -0.15 4.82 20.62
C GLY A 529 0.33 3.43 21.07
N LEU A 530 0.23 2.43 20.19
CA LEU A 530 0.68 1.06 20.46
C LEU A 530 2.18 0.99 20.77
N VAL A 531 3.02 1.60 19.93
CA VAL A 531 4.48 1.58 20.09
C VAL A 531 4.89 2.30 21.39
N ARG A 532 4.29 3.44 21.70
CA ARG A 532 4.51 4.18 22.96
C ARG A 532 4.15 3.31 24.17
N ALA A 533 2.95 2.73 24.18
CA ALA A 533 2.52 1.88 25.29
C ALA A 533 3.45 0.67 25.49
N GLY A 534 3.98 0.08 24.40
CA GLY A 534 4.98 -0.97 24.45
C GLY A 534 6.29 -0.52 25.10
N LEU A 535 6.80 0.66 24.76
CA LEU A 535 7.99 1.25 25.35
C LEU A 535 7.79 1.60 26.85
N ASP A 536 6.62 2.13 27.20
CA ASP A 536 6.26 2.47 28.58
C ASP A 536 6.17 1.19 29.46
N LYS A 537 5.64 0.09 28.90
CA LYS A 537 5.61 -1.23 29.55
C LYS A 537 7.02 -1.75 29.86
N GLN A 538 7.96 -1.63 28.92
CA GLN A 538 9.36 -2.02 29.16
C GLN A 538 9.96 -1.24 30.33
N THR A 539 9.73 0.07 30.38
CA THR A 539 10.27 0.93 31.46
C THR A 539 9.72 0.57 32.83
N ARG A 540 8.47 0.08 32.93
CA ARG A 540 7.88 -0.36 34.20
C ARG A 540 8.39 -1.72 34.65
N ASN A 541 8.83 -2.56 33.73
CA ASN A 541 9.32 -3.91 34.01
C ASN A 541 10.86 -3.96 34.22
N SER A 542 11.56 -2.83 33.96
CA SER A 542 13.01 -2.65 34.19
C SER A 542 13.29 -2.13 35.58
#